data_ffe0dbbc8b9b4f03ddd240acc561f8a1
#
_entry.id   ffe0dbbc8b9b4f03ddd240acc561f8a1
#
_cell.length_a   1.000
_cell.length_b   1.000
_cell.length_c   1.000
_cell.angle_alpha   90.00
_cell.angle_beta   90.00
_cell.angle_gamma   90.00
#
_symmetry.space_group_name_H-M   'P 1'
#
loop_
_entity.id
_entity.type
_entity.pdbx_description
1 polymer ?
#
loop_
_entity_poly.entity_id
_entity_poly.type
_entity_poly.pdbx_seq_one_letter_code
_entity_poly.pdbx_strand_id
1 'polypeptide(L)'
;MSMPVRATTSRTPVRGLRVVHGGHPIETEYRPRRPLDLRRTVLFQRHGADDPTMVLAGTVIWRASRTPIGIATLALRETSPGTIRAAAWGPGASWALAQVPGLCGEHDTTDGFDPSPHPLVAAVHHRHPGLRLGRTDLVFEALASAIFEQKVTGMQAFAAWRRIVTWYGERAPGPTPVPMFAPPSIDGWRRIPSWAWHRAGLEPPQSQTVVRAARRGDALERAIADAADGEAVDRILISQPGIGPWTSAETRIRALGDSDAVSVGDYHLAHHVGYALTGSRTDDDGMLQLLSAWPGHRQRVIRLLAAGGVREPRRAPRLHPEDHRDR
;
A
#
# COMPACT_ATOMS: atom_id res chain seq x y z
N MET A 1 -47.83 -16.77 -41.45
CA MET A 1 -47.24 -15.42 -41.55
C MET A 1 -46.85 -14.99 -40.14
N SER A 2 -45.61 -15.13 -39.80
CA SER A 2 -45.08 -14.80 -38.48
C SER A 2 -44.08 -13.65 -38.62
N MET A 3 -44.37 -12.51 -37.99
CA MET A 3 -43.49 -11.34 -37.99
C MET A 3 -42.42 -11.48 -36.91
N PRO A 4 -41.17 -11.07 -37.15
CA PRO A 4 -40.13 -11.08 -36.13
C PRO A 4 -40.18 -9.81 -35.26
N VAL A 5 -40.12 -10.02 -33.94
CA VAL A 5 -39.95 -8.97 -32.92
C VAL A 5 -38.52 -8.43 -32.99
N ARG A 6 -38.37 -7.15 -33.29
CA ARG A 6 -37.09 -6.43 -33.18
C ARG A 6 -36.80 -6.08 -31.72
N ALA A 7 -35.74 -6.64 -31.17
CA ALA A 7 -35.16 -6.21 -29.89
C ALA A 7 -34.36 -4.92 -30.11
N THR A 8 -34.85 -3.81 -29.57
CA THR A 8 -34.13 -2.53 -29.48
C THR A 8 -33.24 -2.55 -28.24
N THR A 9 -31.93 -2.76 -28.42
CA THR A 9 -30.95 -2.54 -27.39
C THR A 9 -30.66 -1.04 -27.26
N SER A 10 -31.23 -0.43 -26.23
CA SER A 10 -30.91 0.93 -25.80
C SER A 10 -29.51 0.97 -25.21
N ARG A 11 -28.53 1.45 -25.96
CA ARG A 11 -27.21 1.83 -25.48
C ARG A 11 -27.30 3.20 -24.82
N THR A 12 -27.18 3.26 -23.51
CA THR A 12 -27.01 4.52 -22.77
C THR A 12 -25.69 5.17 -23.20
N PRO A 13 -25.65 6.44 -23.62
CA PRO A 13 -24.42 7.09 -24.02
C PRO A 13 -23.55 7.33 -22.80
N VAL A 14 -22.34 6.76 -22.79
CA VAL A 14 -21.26 7.11 -21.86
C VAL A 14 -20.93 8.58 -22.10
N ARG A 15 -21.20 9.41 -21.11
CA ARG A 15 -20.85 10.84 -21.09
C ARG A 15 -19.37 11.01 -21.41
N GLY A 16 -19.07 11.87 -22.40
CA GLY A 16 -17.74 12.09 -22.96
C GLY A 16 -16.68 12.36 -21.90
N LEU A 17 -15.69 11.49 -21.86
CA LEU A 17 -14.44 11.67 -21.15
C LEU A 17 -13.73 12.91 -21.72
N ARG A 18 -13.73 14.03 -20.97
CA ARG A 18 -12.78 15.11 -21.24
C ARG A 18 -11.37 14.57 -21.04
N VAL A 19 -10.64 14.39 -22.12
CA VAL A 19 -9.20 14.16 -22.09
C VAL A 19 -8.57 15.47 -21.59
N VAL A 20 -8.19 15.48 -20.32
CA VAL A 20 -7.37 16.57 -19.77
C VAL A 20 -5.97 16.35 -20.35
N HIS A 21 -5.60 17.13 -21.37
CA HIS A 21 -4.26 17.12 -21.95
C HIS A 21 -3.26 17.45 -20.85
N GLY A 22 -2.23 16.61 -20.72
CA GLY A 22 -1.22 16.69 -19.68
C GLY A 22 -0.50 18.05 -19.72
N GLY A 23 -0.63 18.80 -18.64
CA GLY A 23 0.25 19.92 -18.36
C GLY A 23 1.72 19.45 -18.33
N HIS A 24 2.66 20.39 -18.49
CA HIS A 24 4.09 20.09 -18.34
C HIS A 24 4.35 19.51 -16.93
N PRO A 25 5.22 18.50 -16.81
CA PRO A 25 5.63 18.00 -15.50
C PRO A 25 6.38 19.06 -14.71
N ILE A 26 6.25 19.01 -13.41
CA ILE A 26 7.27 19.58 -12.52
C ILE A 26 8.27 18.47 -12.28
N GLU A 27 9.56 18.76 -12.30
CA GLU A 27 10.62 17.77 -12.15
C GLU A 27 11.57 18.15 -11.01
N THR A 28 12.17 17.12 -10.40
CA THR A 28 13.25 17.27 -9.42
C THR A 28 14.23 16.11 -9.50
N GLU A 29 15.41 16.33 -8.95
CA GLU A 29 16.38 15.26 -8.67
C GLU A 29 16.54 15.10 -7.17
N TYR A 30 16.51 13.84 -6.72
CA TYR A 30 16.76 13.46 -5.34
C TYR A 30 18.00 12.57 -5.28
N ARG A 31 18.92 12.91 -4.37
CA ARG A 31 20.14 12.14 -4.10
C ARG A 31 20.11 11.62 -2.66
N PRO A 32 19.77 10.34 -2.47
CA PRO A 32 19.78 9.71 -1.16
C PRO A 32 21.16 9.81 -0.50
N ARG A 33 21.20 10.15 0.78
CA ARG A 33 22.44 10.21 1.55
C ARG A 33 23.06 8.83 1.86
N ARG A 34 22.27 7.77 1.71
CA ARG A 34 22.66 6.39 1.97
C ARG A 34 22.25 5.51 0.79
N PRO A 35 22.80 4.31 0.57
CA PRO A 35 22.38 3.40 -0.48
C PRO A 35 20.85 3.23 -0.52
N LEU A 36 20.27 3.16 -1.72
CA LEU A 36 18.84 2.98 -1.94
C LEU A 36 18.61 1.93 -3.03
N ASP A 37 17.85 0.88 -2.71
CA ASP A 37 17.17 0.04 -3.69
C ASP A 37 15.77 0.65 -3.94
N LEU A 38 15.67 1.50 -4.95
CA LEU A 38 14.44 2.21 -5.29
C LEU A 38 13.26 1.25 -5.49
N ARG A 39 13.49 0.14 -6.19
CA ARG A 39 12.41 -0.80 -6.51
C ARG A 39 11.90 -1.53 -5.26
N ARG A 40 12.80 -2.08 -4.44
CA ARG A 40 12.41 -2.80 -3.22
C ARG A 40 11.77 -1.88 -2.19
N THR A 41 12.18 -0.62 -2.14
CA THR A 41 11.64 0.37 -1.21
C THR A 41 10.26 0.84 -1.66
N VAL A 42 10.14 1.33 -2.89
CA VAL A 42 8.90 2.00 -3.35
C VAL A 42 7.83 1.00 -3.78
N LEU A 43 8.18 -0.10 -4.47
CA LEU A 43 7.18 -1.08 -4.93
C LEU A 43 6.54 -1.89 -3.79
N PHE A 44 7.04 -1.77 -2.57
CA PHE A 44 6.35 -2.31 -1.39
C PHE A 44 4.95 -1.72 -1.20
N GLN A 45 4.72 -0.51 -1.67
CA GLN A 45 3.43 0.16 -1.61
C GLN A 45 2.40 -0.38 -2.62
N ARG A 46 2.81 -1.24 -3.56
CA ARG A 46 1.97 -1.72 -4.65
C ARG A 46 0.99 -2.81 -4.21
N HIS A 47 -0.27 -2.68 -4.61
CA HIS A 47 -1.34 -3.64 -4.34
C HIS A 47 -1.50 -4.65 -5.49
N GLY A 48 -0.55 -5.57 -5.60
CA GLY A 48 -0.53 -6.60 -6.64
C GLY A 48 -0.05 -6.12 -8.01
N ALA A 49 -0.03 -7.03 -8.99
CA ALA A 49 0.50 -6.77 -10.33
C ALA A 49 -0.34 -5.78 -11.14
N ASP A 50 -1.66 -5.79 -10.92
CA ASP A 50 -2.64 -4.97 -11.66
C ASP A 50 -3.12 -3.77 -10.85
N ASP A 51 -2.30 -3.24 -9.95
CA ASP A 51 -2.63 -2.07 -9.14
C ASP A 51 -2.85 -0.84 -10.03
N PRO A 52 -4.05 -0.23 -10.02
CA PRO A 52 -4.33 0.95 -10.84
C PRO A 52 -3.64 2.22 -10.31
N THR A 53 -3.11 2.18 -9.08
CA THR A 53 -2.43 3.33 -8.45
C THR A 53 -0.92 3.28 -8.64
N MET A 54 -0.33 2.09 -8.90
CA MET A 54 1.12 1.95 -9.02
C MET A 54 1.53 0.94 -10.09
N VAL A 55 2.34 1.40 -11.05
CA VAL A 55 2.81 0.62 -12.19
C VAL A 55 4.32 0.72 -12.33
N LEU A 56 4.96 -0.41 -12.61
CA LEU A 56 6.35 -0.46 -13.05
C LEU A 56 6.36 -0.63 -14.57
N ALA A 57 6.80 0.38 -15.30
CA ALA A 57 6.96 0.36 -16.75
C ALA A 57 8.44 0.50 -17.11
N GLY A 58 9.06 -0.59 -17.56
CA GLY A 58 10.51 -0.65 -17.72
C GLY A 58 11.25 -0.41 -16.39
N THR A 59 12.00 0.68 -16.31
CA THR A 59 12.72 1.11 -15.10
C THR A 59 11.99 2.19 -14.31
N VAL A 60 10.87 2.71 -14.83
CA VAL A 60 10.11 3.81 -14.24
C VAL A 60 9.01 3.29 -13.35
N ILE A 61 8.98 3.74 -12.10
CA ILE A 61 7.88 3.52 -11.16
C ILE A 61 6.91 4.68 -11.31
N TRP A 62 5.67 4.37 -11.66
CA TRP A 62 4.57 5.32 -11.76
C TRP A 62 3.64 5.14 -10.58
N ARG A 63 3.26 6.24 -9.92
CA ARG A 63 2.31 6.27 -8.81
C ARG A 63 1.27 7.35 -9.00
N ALA A 64 0.00 7.00 -8.93
CA ALA A 64 -1.12 7.92 -8.86
C ALA A 64 -1.60 8.00 -7.41
N SER A 65 -1.71 9.19 -6.85
CA SER A 65 -2.06 9.41 -5.45
C SER A 65 -3.05 10.56 -5.31
N ARG A 66 -3.84 10.52 -4.26
CA ARG A 66 -4.60 11.66 -3.79
C ARG A 66 -3.83 12.34 -2.68
N THR A 67 -3.18 13.41 -3.02
CA THR A 67 -2.42 14.23 -2.06
C THR A 67 -3.36 15.22 -1.33
N PRO A 68 -2.94 15.84 -0.23
CA PRO A 68 -3.74 16.86 0.47
C PRO A 68 -4.13 18.05 -0.40
N ILE A 69 -3.37 18.34 -1.47
CA ILE A 69 -3.60 19.49 -2.36
C ILE A 69 -4.16 19.10 -3.74
N GLY A 70 -4.55 17.83 -3.93
CA GLY A 70 -5.16 17.33 -5.15
C GLY A 70 -4.54 16.05 -5.67
N ILE A 71 -5.04 15.55 -6.79
CA ILE A 71 -4.47 14.34 -7.41
C ILE A 71 -3.11 14.63 -8.05
N ALA A 72 -2.23 13.63 -7.97
CA ALA A 72 -0.93 13.67 -8.63
C ALA A 72 -0.59 12.34 -9.27
N THR A 73 0.12 12.40 -10.39
CA THR A 73 0.91 11.29 -10.91
C THR A 73 2.37 11.59 -10.66
N LEU A 74 3.10 10.62 -10.12
CA LEU A 74 4.54 10.68 -9.88
C LEU A 74 5.23 9.60 -10.71
N ALA A 75 6.28 9.95 -11.43
CA ALA A 75 7.17 9.03 -12.13
C ALA A 75 8.56 9.11 -11.51
N LEU A 76 9.09 7.97 -11.08
CA LEU A 76 10.40 7.85 -10.44
C LEU A 76 11.29 6.90 -11.23
N ARG A 77 12.54 7.31 -11.46
CA ARG A 77 13.56 6.42 -12.03
C ARG A 77 14.94 6.76 -11.50
N GLU A 78 15.77 5.76 -11.35
CA GLU A 78 17.19 5.96 -11.16
C GLU A 78 17.85 6.25 -12.53
N THR A 79 18.55 7.38 -12.64
CA THR A 79 19.21 7.83 -13.88
C THR A 79 20.69 7.53 -13.90
N SER A 80 21.31 7.53 -12.71
CA SER A 80 22.67 7.09 -12.47
C SER A 80 22.73 6.57 -11.02
N PRO A 81 23.73 5.77 -10.64
CA PRO A 81 23.84 5.26 -9.29
C PRO A 81 23.67 6.35 -8.23
N GLY A 82 22.64 6.21 -7.38
CA GLY A 82 22.33 7.18 -6.33
C GLY A 82 21.68 8.49 -6.79
N THR A 83 21.16 8.58 -8.03
CA THR A 83 20.41 9.77 -8.47
C THR A 83 19.02 9.35 -8.94
N ILE A 84 18.00 9.82 -8.25
CA ILE A 84 16.58 9.58 -8.57
C ILE A 84 16.02 10.83 -9.24
N ARG A 85 15.60 10.69 -10.50
CA ARG A 85 14.81 11.71 -11.19
C ARG A 85 13.34 11.47 -10.92
N ALA A 86 12.64 12.50 -10.51
CA ALA A 86 11.21 12.49 -10.26
C ALA A 86 10.52 13.52 -11.16
N ALA A 87 9.41 13.13 -11.77
CA ALA A 87 8.53 13.99 -12.53
C ALA A 87 7.10 13.84 -12.02
N ALA A 88 6.36 14.92 -11.84
CA ALA A 88 4.99 14.86 -11.35
C ALA A 88 4.05 15.75 -12.15
N TRP A 89 2.79 15.31 -12.25
CA TRP A 89 1.71 15.97 -12.98
C TRP A 89 0.49 16.13 -12.07
N GLY A 90 -0.31 17.14 -12.34
CA GLY A 90 -1.58 17.41 -11.67
C GLY A 90 -1.49 18.41 -10.54
N PRO A 91 -2.64 18.78 -9.93
CA PRO A 91 -2.69 19.75 -8.84
C PRO A 91 -1.82 19.38 -7.64
N GLY A 92 -1.68 18.08 -7.36
CA GLY A 92 -0.87 17.55 -6.26
C GLY A 92 0.62 17.38 -6.58
N ALA A 93 1.11 17.81 -7.75
CA ALA A 93 2.46 17.51 -8.23
C ALA A 93 3.57 18.05 -7.30
N SER A 94 3.43 19.27 -6.80
CA SER A 94 4.42 19.85 -5.89
C SER A 94 4.54 19.08 -4.57
N TRP A 95 3.41 18.65 -4.00
CA TRP A 95 3.39 17.81 -2.81
C TRP A 95 4.04 16.45 -3.08
N ALA A 96 3.68 15.82 -4.20
CA ALA A 96 4.22 14.50 -4.58
C ALA A 96 5.75 14.55 -4.76
N LEU A 97 6.29 15.63 -5.33
CA LEU A 97 7.74 15.81 -5.44
C LEU A 97 8.41 16.05 -4.08
N ALA A 98 7.81 16.87 -3.21
CA ALA A 98 8.32 17.10 -1.87
C ALA A 98 8.36 15.82 -1.03
N GLN A 99 7.47 14.87 -1.32
CA GLN A 99 7.35 13.59 -0.63
C GLN A 99 8.36 12.52 -1.14
N VAL A 100 9.03 12.74 -2.27
CA VAL A 100 9.98 11.77 -2.84
C VAL A 100 11.04 11.29 -1.84
N PRO A 101 11.70 12.13 -1.03
CA PRO A 101 12.64 11.66 -0.02
C PRO A 101 12.02 10.68 0.98
N GLY A 102 10.82 11.00 1.49
CA GLY A 102 10.09 10.13 2.42
C GLY A 102 9.71 8.78 1.79
N LEU A 103 9.20 8.81 0.55
CA LEU A 103 8.85 7.60 -0.20
C LEU A 103 10.08 6.73 -0.48
N CYS A 104 11.27 7.32 -0.63
CA CYS A 104 12.56 6.67 -0.77
C CYS A 104 13.21 6.29 0.57
N GLY A 105 12.53 6.47 1.70
CA GLY A 105 13.01 6.07 3.01
C GLY A 105 14.11 6.99 3.58
N GLU A 106 14.08 8.30 3.31
CA GLU A 106 15.03 9.25 3.92
C GLU A 106 14.86 9.30 5.45
N HIS A 107 13.63 9.14 5.93
CA HIS A 107 13.31 9.15 7.37
C HIS A 107 13.51 7.80 8.04
N ASP A 108 13.86 6.76 7.29
CA ASP A 108 14.14 5.44 7.81
C ASP A 108 15.54 5.41 8.45
N THR A 109 15.64 5.72 9.74
CA THR A 109 16.92 5.66 10.47
C THR A 109 17.28 4.21 10.78
N THR A 110 18.60 3.92 10.77
CA THR A 110 19.15 2.65 11.22
C THR A 110 19.88 2.79 12.56
N ASP A 111 19.65 3.89 13.25
CA ASP A 111 20.26 4.19 14.53
C ASP A 111 19.86 3.13 15.56
N GLY A 112 20.84 2.48 16.20
CA GLY A 112 20.62 1.39 17.14
C GLY A 112 20.26 0.03 16.52
N PHE A 113 20.17 -0.09 15.19
CA PHE A 113 19.94 -1.38 14.55
C PHE A 113 21.22 -2.23 14.53
N ASP A 114 21.22 -3.32 15.29
CA ASP A 114 22.27 -4.34 15.25
C ASP A 114 21.72 -5.60 14.54
N PRO A 115 22.22 -5.99 13.36
CA PRO A 115 21.79 -7.21 12.68
C PRO A 115 22.43 -8.49 13.25
N SER A 116 23.43 -8.40 14.15
CA SER A 116 24.26 -9.51 14.62
C SER A 116 23.53 -10.58 15.45
N PRO A 117 22.41 -10.30 16.16
CA PRO A 117 21.69 -11.32 16.93
C PRO A 117 21.31 -12.57 16.12
N HIS A 118 21.20 -12.46 14.78
CA HIS A 118 20.91 -13.62 13.95
C HIS A 118 21.69 -13.61 12.62
N PRO A 119 22.44 -14.69 12.27
CA PRO A 119 23.32 -14.72 11.10
C PRO A 119 22.59 -14.48 9.76
N LEU A 120 21.32 -14.97 9.62
CA LEU A 120 20.52 -14.69 8.44
C LEU A 120 20.20 -13.20 8.30
N VAL A 121 19.83 -12.53 9.39
CA VAL A 121 19.53 -11.08 9.38
C VAL A 121 20.78 -10.30 9.01
N ALA A 122 21.93 -10.62 9.60
CA ALA A 122 23.22 -9.99 9.28
C ALA A 122 23.60 -10.19 7.80
N ALA A 123 23.49 -11.41 7.29
CA ALA A 123 23.82 -11.73 5.91
C ALA A 123 22.89 -11.03 4.91
N VAL A 124 21.59 -10.96 5.20
CA VAL A 124 20.60 -10.29 4.32
C VAL A 124 20.79 -8.77 4.37
N HIS A 125 21.03 -8.20 5.55
CA HIS A 125 21.32 -6.78 5.71
C HIS A 125 22.56 -6.37 4.90
N HIS A 126 23.63 -7.15 4.97
CA HIS A 126 24.84 -6.93 4.18
C HIS A 126 24.60 -7.00 2.67
N ARG A 127 23.78 -7.95 2.20
CA ARG A 127 23.44 -8.11 0.77
C ARG A 127 22.49 -7.05 0.23
N HIS A 128 21.72 -6.39 1.09
CA HIS A 128 20.68 -5.42 0.70
C HIS A 128 20.85 -4.08 1.45
N PRO A 129 22.02 -3.40 1.34
CA PRO A 129 22.27 -2.16 2.07
C PRO A 129 21.34 -1.01 1.65
N GLY A 130 20.68 -1.14 0.51
CA GLY A 130 19.72 -0.17 -0.01
C GLY A 130 18.26 -0.46 0.33
N LEU A 131 17.94 -1.54 1.06
CA LEU A 131 16.58 -1.81 1.50
C LEU A 131 16.19 -0.81 2.58
N ARG A 132 15.15 -0.01 2.31
CA ARG A 132 14.65 1.01 3.23
C ARG A 132 13.14 0.87 3.45
N LEU A 133 12.66 1.50 4.50
CA LEU A 133 11.24 1.63 4.81
C LEU A 133 10.77 2.99 4.31
N GLY A 134 10.11 2.98 3.14
CA GLY A 134 9.52 4.19 2.56
C GLY A 134 8.17 4.50 3.20
N ARG A 135 7.83 5.80 3.28
CA ARG A 135 6.54 6.28 3.79
C ARG A 135 5.78 7.05 2.73
N THR A 136 4.48 6.92 2.72
CA THR A 136 3.62 7.64 1.75
C THR A 136 3.08 8.95 2.31
N ASP A 137 2.99 9.11 3.62
CA ASP A 137 2.28 10.16 4.35
C ASP A 137 0.78 10.28 3.98
N LEU A 138 0.22 9.25 3.34
CA LEU A 138 -1.18 9.17 2.95
C LEU A 138 -1.90 8.15 3.85
N VAL A 139 -2.20 8.59 5.07
CA VAL A 139 -2.71 7.72 6.13
C VAL A 139 -4.03 7.06 5.73
N PHE A 140 -4.98 7.84 5.21
CA PHE A 140 -6.29 7.28 4.85
C PHE A 140 -6.19 6.29 3.68
N GLU A 141 -5.32 6.52 2.70
CA GLU A 141 -5.07 5.57 1.59
C GLU A 141 -4.53 4.24 2.13
N ALA A 142 -3.52 4.29 3.01
CA ALA A 142 -2.95 3.10 3.65
C ALA A 142 -3.97 2.37 4.52
N LEU A 143 -4.77 3.10 5.31
CA LEU A 143 -5.83 2.53 6.13
C LEU A 143 -6.91 1.85 5.29
N ALA A 144 -7.38 2.50 4.23
CA ALA A 144 -8.38 1.92 3.34
C ALA A 144 -7.86 0.62 2.73
N SER A 145 -6.62 0.60 2.22
CA SER A 145 -6.03 -0.62 1.65
C SER A 145 -5.90 -1.74 2.68
N ALA A 146 -5.46 -1.43 3.91
CA ALA A 146 -5.37 -2.42 4.99
C ALA A 146 -6.74 -2.99 5.38
N ILE A 147 -7.81 -2.18 5.38
CA ILE A 147 -9.17 -2.67 5.61
C ILE A 147 -9.61 -3.65 4.50
N PHE A 148 -9.25 -3.41 3.24
CA PHE A 148 -9.54 -4.34 2.13
C PHE A 148 -8.90 -5.71 2.33
N GLU A 149 -7.77 -5.77 3.01
CA GLU A 149 -7.01 -7.01 3.25
C GLU A 149 -7.49 -7.79 4.48
N GLN A 150 -8.45 -7.27 5.27
CA GLN A 150 -8.98 -7.95 6.45
C GLN A 150 -9.67 -9.27 6.13
N LYS A 151 -9.19 -10.38 6.71
CA LYS A 151 -9.81 -11.72 6.65
C LYS A 151 -10.06 -12.27 5.24
N VAL A 152 -9.32 -11.84 4.25
CA VAL A 152 -9.38 -12.32 2.87
C VAL A 152 -7.99 -12.64 2.34
N THR A 153 -7.91 -13.35 1.22
CA THR A 153 -6.61 -13.54 0.55
C THR A 153 -6.14 -12.25 -0.11
N GLY A 154 -4.82 -12.05 -0.20
CA GLY A 154 -4.26 -10.89 -0.89
C GLY A 154 -4.77 -10.73 -2.34
N MET A 155 -5.03 -11.84 -3.05
CA MET A 155 -5.61 -11.79 -4.39
C MET A 155 -7.03 -11.21 -4.41
N GLN A 156 -7.88 -11.56 -3.43
CA GLN A 156 -9.23 -11.00 -3.30
C GLN A 156 -9.17 -9.52 -2.96
N ALA A 157 -8.35 -9.14 -1.97
CA ALA A 157 -8.14 -7.76 -1.56
C ALA A 157 -7.66 -6.88 -2.74
N PHE A 158 -6.64 -7.31 -3.46
CA PHE A 158 -6.08 -6.57 -4.59
C PHE A 158 -7.07 -6.47 -5.77
N ALA A 159 -7.85 -7.52 -6.02
CA ALA A 159 -8.91 -7.48 -7.03
C ALA A 159 -10.02 -6.49 -6.66
N ALA A 160 -10.41 -6.46 -5.37
CA ALA A 160 -11.40 -5.51 -4.87
C ALA A 160 -10.87 -4.07 -4.92
N TRP A 161 -9.62 -3.84 -4.48
CA TRP A 161 -8.93 -2.56 -4.60
C TRP A 161 -8.93 -2.05 -6.03
N ARG A 162 -8.46 -2.88 -6.98
CA ARG A 162 -8.44 -2.53 -8.39
C ARG A 162 -9.82 -2.09 -8.90
N ARG A 163 -10.87 -2.84 -8.58
CA ARG A 163 -12.24 -2.52 -9.03
C ARG A 163 -12.73 -1.20 -8.46
N ILE A 164 -12.65 -1.04 -7.14
CA ILE A 164 -13.15 0.18 -6.47
C ILE A 164 -12.37 1.42 -6.94
N VAL A 165 -11.05 1.35 -7.02
CA VAL A 165 -10.25 2.49 -7.47
C VAL A 165 -10.49 2.81 -8.93
N THR A 166 -10.67 1.80 -9.80
CA THR A 166 -10.98 2.03 -11.22
C THR A 166 -12.38 2.61 -11.41
N TRP A 167 -13.35 2.20 -10.60
CA TRP A 167 -14.75 2.65 -10.76
C TRP A 167 -15.03 4.00 -10.10
N TYR A 168 -14.42 4.28 -8.96
CA TYR A 168 -14.72 5.43 -8.10
C TYR A 168 -13.54 6.35 -7.86
N GLY A 169 -12.33 5.95 -8.24
CA GLY A 169 -11.16 6.81 -8.22
C GLY A 169 -11.21 7.87 -9.33
N GLU A 170 -10.23 8.71 -9.35
CA GLU A 170 -10.08 9.78 -10.33
C GLU A 170 -8.92 9.47 -11.27
N ARG A 171 -9.12 9.69 -12.57
CA ARG A 171 -8.08 9.39 -13.56
C ARG A 171 -6.82 10.21 -13.28
N ALA A 172 -5.69 9.52 -13.25
CA ALA A 172 -4.38 10.12 -13.02
C ALA A 172 -4.03 11.11 -14.16
N PRO A 173 -3.53 12.30 -13.82
CA PRO A 173 -3.07 13.28 -14.81
C PRO A 173 -1.74 12.84 -15.43
N GLY A 174 -1.39 13.43 -16.58
CA GLY A 174 -0.12 13.21 -17.27
C GLY A 174 -0.07 11.95 -18.14
N PRO A 175 1.11 11.63 -18.70
CA PRO A 175 1.31 10.59 -19.70
C PRO A 175 1.55 9.22 -19.06
N THR A 176 0.58 8.70 -18.32
CA THR A 176 0.69 7.38 -17.66
C THR A 176 0.84 6.26 -18.69
N PRO A 177 1.66 5.22 -18.42
CA PRO A 177 1.97 4.14 -19.36
C PRO A 177 0.76 3.25 -19.68
N VAL A 178 -0.20 3.20 -18.75
CA VAL A 178 -1.49 2.55 -18.86
C VAL A 178 -2.53 3.42 -18.16
N PRO A 179 -3.85 3.19 -18.30
CA PRO A 179 -4.84 3.90 -17.50
C PRO A 179 -4.58 3.70 -16.00
N MET A 180 -4.22 4.80 -15.31
CA MET A 180 -3.99 4.82 -13.86
C MET A 180 -5.03 5.72 -13.18
N PHE A 181 -5.28 5.45 -11.89
CA PHE A 181 -6.30 6.15 -11.11
C PHE A 181 -5.75 6.45 -9.71
N ALA A 182 -5.98 7.66 -9.24
CA ALA A 182 -5.83 7.99 -7.82
C ALA A 182 -7.02 7.42 -7.04
N PRO A 183 -6.83 6.98 -5.78
CA PRO A 183 -7.93 6.52 -4.95
C PRO A 183 -9.03 7.59 -4.79
N PRO A 184 -10.27 7.19 -4.46
CA PRO A 184 -11.35 8.13 -4.16
C PRO A 184 -10.94 9.13 -3.06
N SER A 185 -11.49 10.34 -3.09
CA SER A 185 -11.37 11.26 -1.96
C SER A 185 -12.07 10.70 -0.72
N ILE A 186 -11.79 11.24 0.46
CA ILE A 186 -12.49 10.87 1.71
C ILE A 186 -14.01 10.92 1.50
N ASP A 187 -14.51 11.97 0.87
CA ASP A 187 -15.91 12.08 0.48
C ASP A 187 -16.34 11.08 -0.60
N GLY A 188 -15.45 10.79 -1.53
CA GLY A 188 -15.68 9.76 -2.55
C GLY A 188 -15.91 8.38 -1.93
N TRP A 189 -15.06 7.97 -0.98
CA TRP A 189 -15.22 6.72 -0.24
C TRP A 189 -16.57 6.60 0.47
N ARG A 190 -17.06 7.68 1.05
CA ARG A 190 -18.36 7.74 1.75
C ARG A 190 -19.57 7.56 0.82
N ARG A 191 -19.43 7.94 -0.45
CA ARG A 191 -20.50 7.94 -1.44
C ARG A 191 -20.57 6.66 -2.27
N ILE A 192 -19.64 5.73 -2.10
CA ILE A 192 -19.67 4.45 -2.81
C ILE A 192 -20.91 3.66 -2.33
N PRO A 193 -21.82 3.30 -3.22
CA PRO A 193 -23.05 2.61 -2.83
C PRO A 193 -22.78 1.17 -2.39
N SER A 194 -23.61 0.64 -1.50
CA SER A 194 -23.42 -0.69 -0.88
C SER A 194 -23.28 -1.82 -1.89
N TRP A 195 -24.07 -1.79 -2.97
CA TRP A 195 -23.99 -2.80 -4.03
C TRP A 195 -22.64 -2.82 -4.76
N ALA A 196 -21.98 -1.67 -4.85
CA ALA A 196 -20.67 -1.59 -5.53
C ALA A 196 -19.56 -2.26 -4.72
N TRP A 197 -19.61 -2.14 -3.40
CA TRP A 197 -18.69 -2.85 -2.51
C TRP A 197 -18.81 -4.35 -2.68
N HIS A 198 -20.05 -4.86 -2.63
CA HIS A 198 -20.33 -6.28 -2.83
C HIS A 198 -19.84 -6.75 -4.21
N ARG A 199 -20.18 -6.02 -5.28
CA ARG A 199 -19.74 -6.32 -6.64
C ARG A 199 -18.21 -6.26 -6.79
N ALA A 200 -17.53 -5.46 -6.00
CA ALA A 200 -16.08 -5.43 -5.95
C ALA A 200 -15.47 -6.64 -5.23
N GLY A 201 -16.26 -7.37 -4.44
CA GLY A 201 -15.85 -8.52 -3.66
C GLY A 201 -15.46 -8.18 -2.22
N LEU A 202 -15.99 -7.05 -1.69
CA LEU A 202 -15.85 -6.72 -0.27
C LEU A 202 -17.10 -7.10 0.50
N GLU A 203 -16.87 -7.73 1.64
CA GLU A 203 -17.91 -8.05 2.60
C GLU A 203 -18.39 -6.80 3.38
N PRO A 204 -19.64 -6.81 3.90
CA PRO A 204 -20.19 -5.68 4.65
C PRO A 204 -19.32 -5.19 5.81
N PRO A 205 -18.64 -6.05 6.61
CA PRO A 205 -17.77 -5.57 7.70
C PRO A 205 -16.64 -4.66 7.22
N GLN A 206 -15.98 -5.02 6.11
CA GLN A 206 -14.89 -4.24 5.52
C GLN A 206 -15.40 -2.92 4.95
N SER A 207 -16.43 -2.98 4.08
CA SER A 207 -16.98 -1.78 3.44
C SER A 207 -17.54 -0.77 4.46
N GLN A 208 -18.25 -1.25 5.49
CA GLN A 208 -18.73 -0.41 6.59
C GLN A 208 -17.59 0.22 7.38
N THR A 209 -16.49 -0.51 7.58
CA THR A 209 -15.31 0.02 8.28
C THR A 209 -14.65 1.13 7.46
N VAL A 210 -14.45 0.96 6.13
CA VAL A 210 -13.95 2.05 5.26
C VAL A 210 -14.86 3.27 5.33
N VAL A 211 -16.17 3.10 5.20
CA VAL A 211 -17.14 4.22 5.24
C VAL A 211 -17.14 4.92 6.60
N ARG A 212 -17.05 4.17 7.71
CA ARG A 212 -16.95 4.75 9.07
C ARG A 212 -15.65 5.54 9.24
N ALA A 213 -14.52 4.97 8.84
CA ALA A 213 -13.23 5.65 8.86
C ALA A 213 -13.26 6.93 8.00
N ALA A 214 -13.86 6.87 6.81
CA ALA A 214 -13.99 8.02 5.91
C ALA A 214 -14.85 9.16 6.50
N ARG A 215 -15.83 8.86 7.36
CA ARG A 215 -16.60 9.91 8.06
C ARG A 215 -15.76 10.74 9.02
N ARG A 216 -14.64 10.22 9.47
CA ARG A 216 -13.70 10.86 10.41
C ARG A 216 -12.33 11.13 9.76
N GLY A 217 -12.19 10.89 8.44
CA GLY A 217 -10.91 10.84 7.75
C GLY A 217 -10.03 12.06 8.00
N ASP A 218 -10.55 13.27 7.81
CA ASP A 218 -9.77 14.50 8.04
C ASP A 218 -9.36 14.69 9.51
N ALA A 219 -10.22 14.30 10.46
CA ALA A 219 -9.90 14.36 11.89
C ALA A 219 -8.86 13.29 12.26
N LEU A 220 -8.97 12.11 11.66
CA LEU A 220 -8.03 11.01 11.85
C LEU A 220 -6.64 11.37 11.32
N GLU A 221 -6.56 11.93 10.12
CA GLU A 221 -5.29 12.36 9.53
C GLU A 221 -4.61 13.44 10.38
N ARG A 222 -5.36 14.44 10.86
CA ARG A 222 -4.82 15.45 11.78
C ARG A 222 -4.33 14.83 13.08
N ALA A 223 -5.14 13.99 13.73
CA ALA A 223 -4.76 13.37 15.00
C ALA A 223 -3.48 12.52 14.86
N ILE A 224 -3.31 11.84 13.72
CA ILE A 224 -2.10 11.05 13.45
C ILE A 224 -0.90 11.96 13.13
N ALA A 225 -1.10 13.06 12.42
CA ALA A 225 -0.04 14.04 12.16
C ALA A 225 0.50 14.69 13.44
N ASP A 226 -0.38 14.86 14.45
CA ASP A 226 -0.05 15.46 15.76
C ASP A 226 0.44 14.42 16.79
N ALA A 227 0.43 13.12 16.44
CA ALA A 227 0.82 12.05 17.35
C ALA A 227 2.33 12.06 17.62
N ALA A 228 2.70 11.85 18.88
CA ALA A 228 4.09 11.94 19.33
C ALA A 228 4.96 10.77 18.82
N ASP A 229 4.39 9.59 18.67
CA ASP A 229 5.10 8.36 18.33
C ASP A 229 4.17 7.29 17.74
N GLY A 230 4.73 6.15 17.36
CA GLY A 230 4.00 5.02 16.79
C GLY A 230 2.96 4.41 17.72
N GLU A 231 3.17 4.44 19.04
CA GLU A 231 2.18 3.95 20.02
C GLU A 231 0.97 4.87 20.11
N ALA A 232 1.18 6.20 20.05
CA ALA A 232 0.09 7.15 19.97
C ALA A 232 -0.74 6.97 18.70
N VAL A 233 -0.08 6.76 17.56
CA VAL A 233 -0.76 6.44 16.30
C VAL A 233 -1.56 5.14 16.42
N ASP A 234 -0.98 4.10 17.01
CA ASP A 234 -1.64 2.81 17.22
C ASP A 234 -2.92 2.96 18.04
N ARG A 235 -2.84 3.66 19.19
CA ARG A 235 -4.02 3.97 20.03
C ARG A 235 -5.12 4.72 19.27
N ILE A 236 -4.74 5.70 18.44
CA ILE A 236 -5.69 6.47 17.62
C ILE A 236 -6.38 5.56 16.59
N LEU A 237 -5.62 4.72 15.90
CA LEU A 237 -6.15 3.81 14.88
C LEU A 237 -7.06 2.74 15.50
N ILE A 238 -6.62 2.06 16.56
CA ILE A 238 -7.38 1.01 17.24
C ILE A 238 -8.66 1.56 17.90
N SER A 239 -8.69 2.84 18.27
CA SER A 239 -9.92 3.47 18.79
C SER A 239 -11.06 3.53 17.76
N GLN A 240 -10.76 3.30 16.48
CA GLN A 240 -11.78 3.30 15.42
C GLN A 240 -12.44 1.92 15.32
N PRO A 241 -13.79 1.86 15.32
CA PRO A 241 -14.51 0.58 15.22
C PRO A 241 -14.16 -0.18 13.94
N GLY A 242 -13.72 -1.44 14.09
CA GLY A 242 -13.34 -2.33 13.00
C GLY A 242 -11.84 -2.24 12.60
N ILE A 243 -11.04 -1.47 13.34
CA ILE A 243 -9.60 -1.41 13.18
C ILE A 243 -8.94 -2.11 14.36
N GLY A 244 -8.28 -3.23 14.09
CA GLY A 244 -7.52 -4.01 15.07
C GLY A 244 -6.01 -3.79 14.92
N PRO A 245 -5.20 -4.48 15.77
CA PRO A 245 -3.74 -4.35 15.78
C PRO A 245 -3.10 -4.59 14.40
N TRP A 246 -3.55 -5.60 13.66
CA TRP A 246 -3.06 -5.90 12.31
C TRP A 246 -3.28 -4.71 11.35
N THR A 247 -4.50 -4.18 11.30
CA THR A 247 -4.85 -3.07 10.40
C THR A 247 -4.10 -1.79 10.77
N SER A 248 -3.93 -1.54 12.08
CA SER A 248 -3.12 -0.43 12.57
C SER A 248 -1.66 -0.56 12.14
N ALA A 249 -1.06 -1.74 12.33
CA ALA A 249 0.32 -1.99 11.94
C ALA A 249 0.52 -1.80 10.42
N GLU A 250 -0.32 -2.40 9.56
CA GLU A 250 -0.24 -2.24 8.11
C GLU A 250 -0.39 -0.77 7.67
N THR A 251 -1.25 0.00 8.35
CA THR A 251 -1.39 1.43 8.10
C THR A 251 -0.09 2.18 8.44
N ARG A 252 0.48 1.94 9.62
CA ARG A 252 1.71 2.59 10.09
C ARG A 252 2.91 2.24 9.21
N ILE A 253 3.04 0.96 8.82
CA ILE A 253 4.10 0.48 7.93
C ILE A 253 4.07 1.23 6.60
N ARG A 254 2.90 1.38 5.98
CA ARG A 254 2.77 1.97 4.64
C ARG A 254 2.74 3.49 4.66
N ALA A 255 1.97 4.07 5.58
CA ALA A 255 1.82 5.52 5.66
C ALA A 255 3.05 6.19 6.28
N LEU A 256 3.60 5.62 7.34
CA LEU A 256 4.61 6.28 8.18
C LEU A 256 6.01 5.66 8.04
N GLY A 257 6.15 4.50 7.41
CA GLY A 257 7.42 3.78 7.34
C GLY A 257 7.88 3.29 8.71
N ASP A 258 6.94 2.94 9.58
CA ASP A 258 7.22 2.54 10.96
C ASP A 258 8.12 1.30 10.99
N SER A 259 9.33 1.47 11.56
CA SER A 259 10.36 0.42 11.60
C SER A 259 10.11 -0.66 12.64
N ASP A 260 9.13 -0.45 13.53
CA ASP A 260 8.84 -1.35 14.65
C ASP A 260 7.44 -1.94 14.65
N ALA A 261 6.54 -1.50 13.76
CA ALA A 261 5.18 -2.03 13.67
C ALA A 261 5.19 -3.50 13.23
N VAL A 262 4.49 -4.37 13.98
CA VAL A 262 4.35 -5.79 13.68
C VAL A 262 2.88 -6.10 13.43
N SER A 263 2.58 -6.72 12.29
CA SER A 263 1.22 -7.11 11.89
C SER A 263 0.78 -8.38 12.61
N VAL A 264 0.50 -8.25 13.92
CA VAL A 264 0.03 -9.34 14.78
C VAL A 264 -1.35 -9.79 14.33
N GLY A 265 -1.57 -11.09 14.25
CA GLY A 265 -2.79 -11.69 13.69
C GLY A 265 -2.73 -11.91 12.19
N ASP A 266 -1.57 -11.71 11.54
CA ASP A 266 -1.37 -12.08 10.14
C ASP A 266 -1.29 -13.61 9.98
N TYR A 267 -2.02 -14.12 9.01
CA TYR A 267 -2.12 -15.58 8.79
C TYR A 267 -0.77 -16.25 8.46
N HIS A 268 0.16 -15.53 7.86
CA HIS A 268 1.42 -16.09 7.37
C HIS A 268 2.67 -15.55 8.08
N LEU A 269 2.58 -14.35 8.66
CA LEU A 269 3.76 -13.63 9.13
C LEU A 269 4.49 -14.37 10.25
N ALA A 270 3.77 -14.81 11.28
CA ALA A 270 4.35 -15.54 12.40
C ALA A 270 5.07 -16.83 11.93
N HIS A 271 4.44 -17.59 11.04
CA HIS A 271 5.05 -18.78 10.46
C HIS A 271 6.29 -18.46 9.62
N HIS A 272 6.23 -17.37 8.84
CA HIS A 272 7.37 -16.94 8.03
C HIS A 272 8.56 -16.52 8.89
N VAL A 273 8.34 -15.70 9.92
CA VAL A 273 9.38 -15.26 10.85
C VAL A 273 9.97 -16.45 11.62
N GLY A 274 9.12 -17.30 12.19
CA GLY A 274 9.54 -18.49 12.90
C GLY A 274 10.41 -19.38 12.02
N TYR A 275 9.93 -19.72 10.83
CA TYR A 275 10.67 -20.60 9.91
C TYR A 275 12.00 -19.97 9.46
N ALA A 276 12.03 -18.66 9.17
CA ALA A 276 13.23 -17.98 8.73
C ALA A 276 14.30 -17.89 9.84
N LEU A 277 13.90 -17.72 11.11
CA LEU A 277 14.85 -17.56 12.23
C LEU A 277 15.19 -18.87 12.93
N THR A 278 14.30 -19.89 12.92
CA THR A 278 14.48 -21.11 13.70
C THR A 278 14.40 -22.41 12.89
N GLY A 279 13.96 -22.33 11.63
CA GLY A 279 13.63 -23.50 10.82
C GLY A 279 12.26 -24.11 11.14
N SER A 280 11.50 -23.56 12.07
CA SER A 280 10.19 -24.06 12.52
C SER A 280 9.14 -22.97 12.56
N ARG A 281 7.85 -23.35 12.38
CA ARG A 281 6.72 -22.41 12.52
C ARG A 281 6.59 -21.96 13.97
N THR A 282 6.05 -20.75 14.14
CA THR A 282 5.63 -20.21 15.44
C THR A 282 4.28 -19.52 15.30
N ASP A 283 3.65 -19.20 16.43
CA ASP A 283 2.50 -18.31 16.54
C ASP A 283 2.94 -16.84 16.75
N ASP A 284 1.96 -15.97 17.00
CA ASP A 284 2.22 -14.55 17.19
C ASP A 284 3.09 -14.26 18.42
N ASP A 285 2.87 -14.98 19.53
CA ASP A 285 3.65 -14.79 20.77
C ASP A 285 5.12 -15.18 20.55
N GLY A 286 5.35 -16.34 19.91
CA GLY A 286 6.69 -16.77 19.55
C GLY A 286 7.37 -15.84 18.53
N MET A 287 6.61 -15.30 17.56
CA MET A 287 7.12 -14.30 16.63
C MET A 287 7.58 -13.04 17.37
N LEU A 288 6.76 -12.51 18.29
CA LEU A 288 7.11 -11.34 19.08
C LEU A 288 8.33 -11.60 19.96
N GLN A 289 8.42 -12.78 20.54
CA GLN A 289 9.60 -13.19 21.32
C GLN A 289 10.87 -13.23 20.46
N LEU A 290 10.81 -13.83 19.26
CA LEU A 290 11.94 -13.87 18.32
C LEU A 290 12.36 -12.46 17.88
N LEU A 291 11.41 -11.58 17.61
CA LEU A 291 11.67 -10.20 17.17
C LEU A 291 12.11 -9.27 18.33
N SER A 292 12.00 -9.69 19.59
CA SER A 292 12.38 -8.89 20.76
C SER A 292 13.88 -8.53 20.80
N ALA A 293 14.72 -9.27 20.06
CA ALA A 293 16.14 -8.95 19.88
C ALA A 293 16.38 -7.63 19.12
N TRP A 294 15.37 -7.05 18.46
CA TRP A 294 15.49 -5.83 17.67
C TRP A 294 14.41 -4.79 18.02
N PRO A 295 14.39 -4.27 19.25
CA PRO A 295 13.43 -3.25 19.65
C PRO A 295 13.62 -2.00 18.80
N GLY A 296 12.49 -1.39 18.35
CA GLY A 296 12.50 -0.25 17.42
C GLY A 296 12.72 -0.63 15.94
N HIS A 297 13.06 -1.89 15.65
CA HIS A 297 13.42 -2.35 14.30
C HIS A 297 12.74 -3.67 13.89
N ARG A 298 11.70 -4.11 14.59
CA ARG A 298 11.03 -5.39 14.32
C ARG A 298 10.51 -5.49 12.89
N GLN A 299 9.89 -4.44 12.37
CA GLN A 299 9.43 -4.37 10.98
C GLN A 299 10.59 -4.38 9.98
N ARG A 300 11.71 -3.73 10.32
CA ARG A 300 12.92 -3.79 9.49
C ARG A 300 13.41 -5.23 9.33
N VAL A 301 13.45 -6.00 10.42
CA VAL A 301 13.84 -7.41 10.38
C VAL A 301 12.89 -8.21 9.52
N ILE A 302 11.57 -8.03 9.68
CA ILE A 302 10.55 -8.68 8.84
C ILE A 302 10.81 -8.39 7.36
N ARG A 303 11.12 -7.13 7.01
CA ARG A 303 11.43 -6.73 5.63
C ARG A 303 12.73 -7.37 5.12
N LEU A 304 13.75 -7.49 5.97
CA LEU A 304 14.99 -8.20 5.64
C LEU A 304 14.72 -9.69 5.41
N LEU A 305 13.99 -10.37 6.29
CA LEU A 305 13.64 -11.78 6.11
C LEU A 305 12.88 -12.03 4.81
N ALA A 306 11.93 -11.15 4.48
CA ALA A 306 11.21 -11.21 3.21
C ALA A 306 12.14 -11.03 1.99
N ALA A 307 13.14 -10.13 2.08
CA ALA A 307 14.14 -9.90 1.05
C ALA A 307 15.15 -11.06 0.94
N GLY A 308 15.42 -11.76 2.04
CA GLY A 308 16.30 -12.92 2.11
C GLY A 308 15.78 -14.14 1.36
N GLY A 309 14.48 -14.16 1.06
CA GLY A 309 13.85 -15.20 0.22
C GLY A 309 13.74 -16.58 0.90
N VAL A 310 14.02 -16.69 2.20
CA VAL A 310 13.81 -17.93 2.95
C VAL A 310 12.31 -18.17 3.06
N ARG A 311 11.86 -19.30 2.54
CA ARG A 311 10.45 -19.68 2.55
C ARG A 311 10.30 -21.12 2.99
N GLU A 312 9.29 -21.37 3.80
CA GLU A 312 8.91 -22.75 4.13
C GLU A 312 8.54 -23.51 2.85
N PRO A 313 9.02 -24.76 2.69
CA PRO A 313 8.59 -25.63 1.60
C PRO A 313 7.06 -25.82 1.62
N ARG A 314 6.43 -25.60 0.49
CA ARG A 314 4.96 -25.78 0.37
C ARG A 314 4.60 -27.26 0.47
N ARG A 315 3.67 -27.58 1.36
CA ARG A 315 3.20 -28.96 1.60
C ARG A 315 1.77 -29.21 1.09
N ALA A 316 1.06 -28.19 0.62
CA ALA A 316 -0.33 -28.29 0.18
C ALA A 316 -0.64 -27.45 -1.05
N PRO A 317 -1.69 -27.81 -1.85
CA PRO A 317 -2.19 -26.97 -2.92
C PRO A 317 -2.66 -25.61 -2.40
N ARG A 318 -2.71 -24.61 -3.30
CA ARG A 318 -3.28 -23.28 -2.97
C ARG A 318 -4.77 -23.43 -2.68
N LEU A 319 -5.25 -22.81 -1.60
CA LEU A 319 -6.67 -22.55 -1.41
C LEU A 319 -7.20 -21.80 -2.64
N HIS A 320 -8.24 -22.34 -3.27
CA HIS A 320 -8.92 -21.65 -4.36
C HIS A 320 -9.86 -20.60 -3.74
N PRO A 321 -9.78 -19.31 -4.11
CA PRO A 321 -10.71 -18.30 -3.60
C PRO A 321 -12.13 -18.64 -4.08
N GLU A 322 -13.08 -18.71 -3.15
CA GLU A 322 -14.50 -18.79 -3.52
C GLU A 322 -14.97 -17.47 -4.10
N ASP A 323 -15.75 -17.53 -5.19
CA ASP A 323 -16.35 -16.35 -5.81
C ASP A 323 -17.83 -16.28 -5.42
N HIS A 324 -18.17 -15.33 -4.56
CA HIS A 324 -19.53 -15.13 -4.05
C HIS A 324 -20.28 -13.97 -4.72
N ARG A 325 -19.73 -13.40 -5.80
CA ARG A 325 -20.22 -12.16 -6.43
C ARG A 325 -21.59 -12.30 -7.10
N ASP A 326 -21.99 -13.52 -7.38
CA ASP A 326 -23.26 -13.84 -8.08
C ASP A 326 -24.34 -14.43 -7.13
N ARG A 327 -24.13 -14.35 -5.81
CA ARG A 327 -25.10 -14.80 -4.80
C ARG A 327 -25.88 -13.64 -4.21
#